data_c38a404c783a9354190271aad9889608
#
_entry.id   c38a404c783a9354190271aad9889608
#
_cell.length_a   1.000
_cell.length_b   1.000
_cell.length_c   1.000
_cell.angle_alpha   90.00
_cell.angle_beta   90.00
_cell.angle_gamma   90.00
#
_symmetry.space_group_name_H-M   'P 1'
#
loop_
_entity.id
_entity.type
_entity.pdbx_description
1 polymer ?
#
loop_
_entity_poly.entity_id
_entity_poly.type
_entity_poly.pdbx_seq_one_letter_code
_entity_poly.pdbx_strand_id
1 'polypeptide(L)'
;LKYNRTFILGVINGVLFNLAEALIGGTTVLPTFISGITTSKVLIGLSGTMGNAGWFMPQLVVASLIGHLRHKKPVYVGAGLVRIGTIWTIALLVTMASRPQTGLFVAGFFVLYSAYSLGAGVAGIPFMDIVAKAVPSYRRGTFFGARLFFGGIVSALAGIFVKGALASRPFPDNFAILFIAASVVITIAIVCFSVVSEPEVKVRERRMPFKQFLLRGPFLLKNVRSYRMLLVVRILLGVWGMALPFYIIYARERLALGPGSVGVFLSIQMVGMILSNILWGALSNRAGNKIVLELVSAVAVLSPLVTVLTNVCPALRGQVCFAVVFFFLGFTLSGIRLGYTNYMLDVSPETERPTYLGFMNTFLSPVLLLSAVGGLLIERTSYEALFLTAIAAGIFAILFALQLEEPRRSEGQA
;
A
#
# COMPACT_ATOMS: atom_id res chain seq x y z
N LEU A 1 14.35 -3.19 -30.30
CA LEU A 1 12.94 -2.73 -30.41
C LEU A 1 12.01 -3.41 -29.37
N LYS A 2 12.06 -4.74 -29.19
CA LYS A 2 11.22 -5.46 -28.23
C LYS A 2 11.42 -5.00 -26.77
N TYR A 3 12.66 -4.73 -26.36
CA TYR A 3 13.00 -4.25 -25.03
C TYR A 3 12.36 -2.89 -24.71
N ASN A 4 12.47 -1.91 -25.61
CA ASN A 4 11.90 -0.58 -25.41
C ASN A 4 10.36 -0.64 -25.28
N ARG A 5 9.70 -1.52 -26.05
CA ARG A 5 8.25 -1.73 -25.96
C ARG A 5 7.84 -2.28 -24.58
N THR A 6 8.54 -3.30 -24.07
CA THR A 6 8.28 -3.87 -22.74
C THR A 6 8.51 -2.85 -21.64
N PHE A 7 9.57 -2.03 -21.75
CA PHE A 7 9.84 -0.97 -20.80
C PHE A 7 8.70 0.07 -20.77
N ILE A 8 8.31 0.59 -21.92
CA ILE A 8 7.26 1.61 -22.06
C ILE A 8 5.91 1.06 -21.53
N LEU A 9 5.48 -0.09 -22.01
CA LEU A 9 4.22 -0.71 -21.58
C LEU A 9 4.20 -1.02 -20.09
N GLY A 10 5.34 -1.47 -19.54
CA GLY A 10 5.47 -1.70 -18.11
C GLY A 10 5.42 -0.41 -17.28
N VAL A 11 6.00 0.70 -17.77
CA VAL A 11 5.89 2.01 -17.12
C VAL A 11 4.45 2.51 -17.17
N ILE A 12 3.79 2.46 -18.36
CA ILE A 12 2.38 2.84 -18.51
C ILE A 12 1.49 2.03 -17.55
N ASN A 13 1.67 0.70 -17.51
CA ASN A 13 0.97 -0.16 -16.56
C ASN A 13 1.12 0.36 -15.12
N GLY A 14 2.33 0.73 -14.70
CA GLY A 14 2.58 1.23 -13.35
C GLY A 14 1.93 2.57 -13.07
N VAL A 15 1.97 3.49 -14.02
CA VAL A 15 1.31 4.80 -13.93
C VAL A 15 -0.20 4.62 -13.78
N LEU A 16 -0.81 3.76 -14.61
CA LEU A 16 -2.24 3.48 -14.56
C LEU A 16 -2.65 2.77 -13.25
N PHE A 17 -1.83 1.84 -12.72
CA PHE A 17 -2.11 1.27 -11.40
C PHE A 17 -2.06 2.29 -10.29
N ASN A 18 -1.09 3.22 -10.27
CA ASN A 18 -1.06 4.29 -9.29
C ASN A 18 -2.29 5.22 -9.42
N LEU A 19 -2.73 5.52 -10.65
CA LEU A 19 -3.95 6.28 -10.88
C LEU A 19 -5.18 5.55 -10.31
N ALA A 20 -5.34 4.26 -10.61
CA ALA A 20 -6.46 3.47 -10.11
C ALA A 20 -6.47 3.39 -8.57
N GLU A 21 -5.30 3.17 -7.96
CA GLU A 21 -5.11 3.21 -6.51
C GLU A 21 -5.51 4.56 -5.90
N ALA A 22 -5.28 5.68 -6.61
CA ALA A 22 -5.71 7.00 -6.16
C ALA A 22 -7.25 7.15 -6.21
N LEU A 23 -7.90 6.60 -7.24
CA LEU A 23 -9.36 6.67 -7.41
C LEU A 23 -10.15 5.85 -6.39
N ILE A 24 -9.56 4.76 -5.85
CA ILE A 24 -10.16 3.87 -4.85
C ILE A 24 -9.27 3.72 -3.61
N GLY A 25 -8.50 4.77 -3.28
CA GLY A 25 -7.46 4.72 -2.26
C GLY A 25 -7.97 4.35 -0.86
N GLY A 26 -7.25 3.40 -0.23
CA GLY A 26 -7.59 2.88 1.10
C GLY A 26 -7.39 3.87 2.25
N THR A 27 -6.71 5.00 2.02
CA THR A 27 -6.50 6.03 3.06
C THR A 27 -7.55 7.14 3.03
N THR A 28 -8.26 7.32 1.90
CA THR A 28 -9.16 8.45 1.71
C THR A 28 -10.50 8.05 1.08
N VAL A 29 -10.51 7.61 -0.17
CA VAL A 29 -11.74 7.40 -0.95
C VAL A 29 -12.55 6.23 -0.41
N LEU A 30 -11.91 5.08 -0.23
CA LEU A 30 -12.60 3.85 0.16
C LEU A 30 -13.18 3.89 1.59
N PRO A 31 -12.46 4.37 2.63
CA PRO A 31 -13.06 4.57 3.95
C PRO A 31 -14.24 5.55 3.93
N THR A 32 -14.14 6.60 3.09
CA THR A 32 -15.23 7.57 2.92
C THR A 32 -16.46 6.93 2.29
N PHE A 33 -16.30 6.09 1.25
CA PHE A 33 -17.39 5.34 0.64
C PHE A 33 -18.05 4.41 1.67
N ILE A 34 -17.25 3.61 2.38
CA ILE A 34 -17.77 2.67 3.38
C ILE A 34 -18.48 3.39 4.53
N SER A 35 -18.00 4.57 4.95
CA SER A 35 -18.69 5.37 5.97
C SER A 35 -20.07 5.91 5.52
N GLY A 36 -20.31 5.97 4.21
CA GLY A 36 -21.63 6.31 3.64
C GLY A 36 -22.62 5.16 3.63
N ILE A 37 -22.14 3.90 3.75
CA ILE A 37 -22.99 2.70 3.71
C ILE A 37 -23.12 1.99 5.05
N THR A 38 -22.20 2.23 5.99
CA THR A 38 -22.25 1.64 7.34
C THR A 38 -21.67 2.57 8.39
N THR A 39 -22.17 2.48 9.59
CA THR A 39 -21.63 3.19 10.77
C THR A 39 -20.52 2.41 11.47
N SER A 40 -20.32 1.12 11.14
CA SER A 40 -19.30 0.29 11.76
C SER A 40 -17.90 0.77 11.45
N LYS A 41 -17.19 1.23 12.48
CA LYS A 41 -15.79 1.66 12.38
C LYS A 41 -14.87 0.48 12.04
N VAL A 42 -15.24 -0.74 12.45
CA VAL A 42 -14.51 -1.97 12.10
C VAL A 42 -14.49 -2.18 10.59
N LEU A 43 -15.64 -2.07 9.91
CA LEU A 43 -15.72 -2.23 8.46
C LEU A 43 -15.03 -1.07 7.71
N ILE A 44 -15.16 0.16 8.22
CA ILE A 44 -14.43 1.32 7.69
C ILE A 44 -12.92 1.08 7.78
N GLY A 45 -12.41 0.64 8.94
CA GLY A 45 -11.00 0.31 9.12
C GLY A 45 -10.52 -0.79 8.18
N LEU A 46 -11.28 -1.89 8.09
CA LEU A 46 -10.98 -3.01 7.21
C LEU A 46 -10.86 -2.59 5.75
N SER A 47 -11.77 -1.74 5.26
CA SER A 47 -11.76 -1.26 3.88
C SER A 47 -10.45 -0.55 3.51
N GLY A 48 -9.90 0.23 4.44
CA GLY A 48 -8.69 1.02 4.21
C GLY A 48 -7.41 0.19 4.02
N THR A 49 -7.35 -1.00 4.58
CA THR A 49 -6.12 -1.82 4.60
C THR A 49 -6.23 -3.15 3.88
N MET A 50 -7.44 -3.58 3.55
CA MET A 50 -7.71 -4.85 2.88
C MET A 50 -6.99 -4.98 1.53
N GLY A 51 -6.82 -3.89 0.78
CA GLY A 51 -6.05 -3.87 -0.45
C GLY A 51 -4.61 -4.31 -0.25
N ASN A 52 -3.94 -3.76 0.75
CA ASN A 52 -2.56 -4.10 1.09
C ASN A 52 -2.45 -5.52 1.67
N ALA A 53 -3.36 -5.92 2.56
CA ALA A 53 -3.37 -7.27 3.13
C ALA A 53 -3.57 -8.33 2.03
N GLY A 54 -4.51 -8.11 1.11
CA GLY A 54 -4.74 -9.01 -0.02
C GLY A 54 -3.57 -9.08 -1.00
N TRP A 55 -2.80 -7.98 -1.15
CA TRP A 55 -1.57 -8.00 -1.92
C TRP A 55 -0.48 -8.89 -1.31
N PHE A 56 -0.27 -8.85 0.00
CA PHE A 56 0.81 -9.59 0.66
C PHE A 56 0.46 -11.05 0.98
N MET A 57 -0.80 -11.33 1.34
CA MET A 57 -1.23 -12.63 1.84
C MET A 57 -0.94 -13.82 0.90
N PRO A 58 -1.26 -13.77 -0.41
CA PRO A 58 -1.08 -14.93 -1.28
C PRO A 58 0.36 -15.10 -1.78
N GLN A 59 1.25 -14.11 -1.62
CA GLN A 59 2.55 -14.07 -2.28
C GLN A 59 3.42 -15.30 -1.99
N LEU A 60 3.46 -15.75 -0.72
CA LEU A 60 4.26 -16.90 -0.31
C LEU A 60 3.78 -18.19 -1.00
N VAL A 61 2.45 -18.40 -0.98
CA VAL A 61 1.81 -19.57 -1.61
C VAL A 61 2.00 -19.53 -3.13
N VAL A 62 1.73 -18.38 -3.74
CA VAL A 62 1.89 -18.20 -5.19
C VAL A 62 3.33 -18.43 -5.62
N ALA A 63 4.31 -17.86 -4.91
CA ALA A 63 5.73 -18.06 -5.23
C ALA A 63 6.10 -19.55 -5.25
N SER A 64 5.60 -20.34 -4.29
CA SER A 64 5.86 -21.79 -4.23
C SER A 64 5.17 -22.57 -5.37
N LEU A 65 3.94 -22.16 -5.73
CA LEU A 65 3.15 -22.85 -6.75
C LEU A 65 3.64 -22.59 -8.19
N ILE A 66 4.07 -21.34 -8.48
CA ILE A 66 4.44 -20.96 -9.84
C ILE A 66 5.95 -20.90 -10.09
N GLY A 67 6.77 -21.15 -9.07
CA GLY A 67 8.23 -21.08 -9.17
C GLY A 67 8.82 -21.95 -10.27
N HIS A 68 8.19 -23.09 -10.57
CA HIS A 68 8.62 -24.06 -11.59
C HIS A 68 8.10 -23.77 -13.00
N LEU A 69 7.17 -22.81 -13.17
CA LEU A 69 6.60 -22.51 -14.48
C LEU A 69 7.61 -21.75 -15.34
N ARG A 70 7.80 -22.19 -16.59
CA ARG A 70 8.63 -21.51 -17.59
C ARG A 70 8.03 -20.15 -17.96
N HIS A 71 6.72 -20.14 -18.18
CA HIS A 71 5.94 -18.94 -18.50
C HIS A 71 4.98 -18.63 -17.34
N LYS A 72 5.11 -17.46 -16.74
CA LYS A 72 4.25 -17.00 -15.65
C LYS A 72 3.18 -16.01 -16.12
N LYS A 73 3.27 -15.56 -17.37
CA LYS A 73 2.31 -14.65 -17.99
C LYS A 73 0.87 -15.15 -17.95
N PRO A 74 0.55 -16.45 -18.19
CA PRO A 74 -0.82 -16.94 -18.06
C PRO A 74 -1.41 -16.72 -16.65
N VAL A 75 -0.58 -16.90 -15.61
CA VAL A 75 -1.01 -16.63 -14.21
C VAL A 75 -1.28 -15.15 -14.00
N TYR A 76 -0.43 -14.26 -14.54
CA TYR A 76 -0.66 -12.81 -14.51
C TYR A 76 -1.98 -12.42 -15.19
N VAL A 77 -2.23 -12.96 -16.39
CA VAL A 77 -3.44 -12.67 -17.16
C VAL A 77 -4.68 -13.22 -16.45
N GLY A 78 -4.63 -14.46 -15.95
CA GLY A 78 -5.75 -15.06 -15.20
C GLY A 78 -6.11 -14.26 -13.95
N ALA A 79 -5.13 -13.89 -13.14
CA ALA A 79 -5.33 -13.01 -11.97
C ALA A 79 -5.83 -11.61 -12.40
N GLY A 80 -5.34 -11.10 -13.53
CA GLY A 80 -5.79 -9.85 -14.12
C GLY A 80 -7.27 -9.89 -14.52
N LEU A 81 -7.73 -10.96 -15.14
CA LEU A 81 -9.14 -11.14 -15.50
C LEU A 81 -10.06 -11.19 -14.28
N VAL A 82 -9.64 -11.88 -13.22
CA VAL A 82 -10.37 -11.84 -11.93
C VAL A 82 -10.47 -10.42 -11.39
N ARG A 83 -9.39 -9.63 -11.43
CA ARG A 83 -9.39 -8.24 -10.99
C ARG A 83 -10.31 -7.36 -11.85
N ILE A 84 -10.28 -7.51 -13.17
CA ILE A 84 -11.16 -6.79 -14.08
C ILE A 84 -12.62 -7.15 -13.77
N GLY A 85 -12.95 -8.44 -13.70
CA GLY A 85 -14.31 -8.89 -13.42
C GLY A 85 -14.83 -8.35 -12.09
N THR A 86 -14.05 -8.48 -11.02
CA THR A 86 -14.47 -8.04 -9.68
C THR A 86 -14.62 -6.53 -9.56
N ILE A 87 -13.72 -5.72 -10.13
CA ILE A 87 -13.84 -4.25 -10.04
C ILE A 87 -15.00 -3.72 -10.88
N TRP A 88 -15.27 -4.30 -12.06
CA TRP A 88 -16.45 -3.97 -12.86
C TRP A 88 -17.75 -4.39 -12.16
N THR A 89 -17.76 -5.55 -11.49
CA THR A 89 -18.91 -5.98 -10.69
C THR A 89 -19.14 -5.04 -9.50
N ILE A 90 -18.08 -4.55 -8.84
CA ILE A 90 -18.20 -3.52 -7.79
C ILE A 90 -18.77 -2.23 -8.38
N ALA A 91 -18.25 -1.75 -9.52
CA ALA A 91 -18.76 -0.55 -10.17
C ALA A 91 -20.25 -0.68 -10.51
N LEU A 92 -20.67 -1.81 -11.06
CA LEU A 92 -22.06 -2.11 -11.36
C LEU A 92 -22.92 -2.18 -10.08
N LEU A 93 -22.42 -2.88 -9.05
CA LEU A 93 -23.10 -2.99 -7.76
C LEU A 93 -23.37 -1.61 -7.15
N VAL A 94 -22.38 -0.70 -7.19
CA VAL A 94 -22.52 0.66 -6.66
C VAL A 94 -23.47 1.50 -7.51
N THR A 95 -23.42 1.37 -8.84
CA THR A 95 -24.27 2.12 -9.78
C THR A 95 -25.74 1.71 -9.68
N MET A 96 -26.02 0.42 -9.44
CA MET A 96 -27.38 -0.12 -9.35
C MET A 96 -27.95 -0.09 -7.93
N ALA A 97 -27.20 0.39 -6.95
CA ALA A 97 -27.60 0.34 -5.55
C ALA A 97 -28.67 1.38 -5.22
N SER A 98 -29.92 0.97 -5.17
CA SER A 98 -31.03 1.80 -4.65
C SER A 98 -30.94 2.00 -3.13
N ARG A 99 -30.39 1.02 -2.40
CA ARG A 99 -30.22 1.03 -0.95
C ARG A 99 -28.88 0.39 -0.57
N PRO A 100 -27.77 1.13 -0.63
CA PRO A 100 -26.43 0.58 -0.39
C PRO A 100 -26.17 0.20 1.09
N GLN A 101 -27.05 0.58 2.03
CA GLN A 101 -26.89 0.27 3.46
C GLN A 101 -27.33 -1.14 3.84
N THR A 102 -27.82 -1.96 2.91
CA THR A 102 -28.21 -3.34 3.22
C THR A 102 -27.00 -4.21 3.56
N GLY A 103 -27.14 -5.12 4.53
CA GLY A 103 -26.07 -6.05 4.90
C GLY A 103 -25.58 -6.89 3.73
N LEU A 104 -26.48 -7.25 2.79
CA LEU A 104 -26.13 -8.00 1.59
C LEU A 104 -25.21 -7.19 0.65
N PHE A 105 -25.49 -5.88 0.47
CA PHE A 105 -24.62 -5.01 -0.32
C PHE A 105 -23.22 -4.90 0.30
N VAL A 106 -23.15 -4.66 1.60
CA VAL A 106 -21.89 -4.56 2.34
C VAL A 106 -21.08 -5.86 2.23
N ALA A 107 -21.72 -7.01 2.48
CA ALA A 107 -21.07 -8.32 2.36
C ALA A 107 -20.58 -8.58 0.93
N GLY A 108 -21.41 -8.33 -0.07
CA GLY A 108 -21.05 -8.48 -1.49
C GLY A 108 -19.87 -7.60 -1.88
N PHE A 109 -19.88 -6.33 -1.44
CA PHE A 109 -18.78 -5.42 -1.67
C PHE A 109 -17.45 -5.97 -1.08
N PHE A 110 -17.46 -6.40 0.18
CA PHE A 110 -16.25 -6.92 0.84
C PHE A 110 -15.76 -8.22 0.21
N VAL A 111 -16.65 -9.11 -0.21
CA VAL A 111 -16.27 -10.35 -0.93
C VAL A 111 -15.60 -10.01 -2.26
N LEU A 112 -16.20 -9.13 -3.06
CA LEU A 112 -15.65 -8.72 -4.36
C LEU A 112 -14.31 -7.97 -4.19
N TYR A 113 -14.23 -7.05 -3.22
CA TYR A 113 -13.00 -6.31 -2.97
C TYR A 113 -11.88 -7.20 -2.40
N SER A 114 -12.22 -8.25 -1.62
CA SER A 114 -11.27 -9.30 -1.22
C SER A 114 -10.71 -10.03 -2.44
N ALA A 115 -11.58 -10.48 -3.34
CA ALA A 115 -11.17 -11.18 -4.55
C ALA A 115 -10.31 -10.28 -5.47
N TYR A 116 -10.67 -9.00 -5.62
CA TYR A 116 -9.88 -8.00 -6.32
C TYR A 116 -8.47 -7.87 -5.72
N SER A 117 -8.37 -7.75 -4.40
CA SER A 117 -7.12 -7.53 -3.67
C SER A 117 -6.23 -8.77 -3.65
N LEU A 118 -6.81 -9.96 -3.46
CA LEU A 118 -6.09 -11.23 -3.56
C LEU A 118 -5.58 -11.47 -4.98
N GLY A 119 -6.39 -11.15 -6.01
CA GLY A 119 -5.96 -11.19 -7.41
C GLY A 119 -4.75 -10.30 -7.68
N ALA A 120 -4.67 -9.15 -7.01
CA ALA A 120 -3.49 -8.27 -7.10
C ALA A 120 -2.23 -8.95 -6.54
N GLY A 121 -2.33 -9.60 -5.38
CA GLY A 121 -1.23 -10.35 -4.78
C GLY A 121 -0.78 -11.54 -5.63
N VAL A 122 -1.73 -12.27 -6.23
CA VAL A 122 -1.43 -13.37 -7.17
C VAL A 122 -0.70 -12.85 -8.41
N ALA A 123 -1.11 -11.70 -8.97
CA ALA A 123 -0.47 -11.10 -10.15
C ALA A 123 0.93 -10.53 -9.85
N GLY A 124 1.23 -10.18 -8.59
CA GLY A 124 2.47 -9.51 -8.20
C GLY A 124 3.72 -10.34 -8.48
N ILE A 125 3.71 -11.63 -8.17
CA ILE A 125 4.86 -12.53 -8.38
C ILE A 125 5.17 -12.72 -9.86
N PRO A 126 4.20 -13.09 -10.73
CA PRO A 126 4.43 -13.16 -12.18
C PRO A 126 4.94 -11.84 -12.76
N PHE A 127 4.36 -10.71 -12.33
CA PHE A 127 4.77 -9.39 -12.78
C PHE A 127 6.26 -9.14 -12.51
N MET A 128 6.71 -9.38 -11.28
CA MET A 128 8.11 -9.16 -10.90
C MET A 128 9.06 -10.09 -11.67
N ASP A 129 8.67 -11.35 -11.90
CA ASP A 129 9.46 -12.32 -12.67
C ASP A 129 9.59 -11.91 -14.14
N ILE A 130 8.46 -11.51 -14.78
CA ILE A 130 8.45 -11.05 -16.18
C ILE A 130 9.33 -9.81 -16.34
N VAL A 131 9.22 -8.83 -15.42
CA VAL A 131 10.09 -7.64 -15.41
C VAL A 131 11.55 -8.03 -15.24
N ALA A 132 11.86 -8.96 -14.35
CA ALA A 132 13.23 -9.42 -14.14
C ALA A 132 13.83 -10.10 -15.36
N LYS A 133 13.02 -10.80 -16.18
CA LYS A 133 13.45 -11.44 -17.43
C LYS A 133 13.56 -10.44 -18.58
N ALA A 134 12.63 -9.49 -18.65
CA ALA A 134 12.47 -8.63 -19.82
C ALA A 134 13.20 -7.27 -19.70
N VAL A 135 13.52 -6.80 -18.49
CA VAL A 135 14.20 -5.53 -18.23
C VAL A 135 15.61 -5.79 -17.70
N PRO A 136 16.69 -5.36 -18.38
CA PRO A 136 18.06 -5.51 -17.93
C PRO A 136 18.27 -4.93 -16.52
N SER A 137 19.13 -5.54 -15.71
CA SER A 137 19.34 -5.20 -14.30
C SER A 137 19.70 -3.72 -14.11
N TYR A 138 20.59 -3.18 -14.96
CA TYR A 138 21.03 -1.78 -14.90
C TYR A 138 19.94 -0.75 -15.24
N ARG A 139 18.79 -1.16 -15.82
CA ARG A 139 17.64 -0.29 -16.13
C ARG A 139 16.42 -0.51 -15.22
N ARG A 140 16.44 -1.52 -14.34
CA ARG A 140 15.30 -1.79 -13.43
C ARG A 140 15.05 -0.63 -12.49
N GLY A 141 16.11 0.03 -12.00
CA GLY A 141 15.99 1.24 -11.17
C GLY A 141 15.24 2.36 -11.90
N THR A 142 15.63 2.66 -13.14
CA THR A 142 14.95 3.66 -13.99
C THR A 142 13.49 3.24 -14.29
N PHE A 143 13.24 1.95 -14.53
CA PHE A 143 11.91 1.42 -14.79
C PHE A 143 10.96 1.64 -13.59
N PHE A 144 11.35 1.22 -12.39
CA PHE A 144 10.54 1.40 -11.20
C PHE A 144 10.45 2.87 -10.78
N GLY A 145 11.55 3.62 -10.92
CA GLY A 145 11.57 5.07 -10.67
C GLY A 145 10.59 5.83 -11.55
N ALA A 146 10.57 5.54 -12.87
CA ALA A 146 9.63 6.16 -13.80
C ALA A 146 8.16 5.82 -13.46
N ARG A 147 7.87 4.56 -13.10
CA ARG A 147 6.52 4.13 -12.66
C ARG A 147 6.04 4.92 -11.43
N LEU A 148 6.92 5.11 -10.45
CA LEU A 148 6.58 5.82 -9.22
C LEU A 148 6.49 7.32 -9.44
N PHE A 149 7.40 7.92 -10.21
CA PHE A 149 7.42 9.35 -10.46
C PHE A 149 6.20 9.81 -11.27
N PHE A 150 6.00 9.25 -12.46
CA PHE A 150 4.85 9.60 -13.29
C PHE A 150 3.53 9.15 -12.66
N GLY A 151 3.51 7.98 -12.02
CA GLY A 151 2.36 7.50 -11.27
C GLY A 151 1.98 8.42 -10.12
N GLY A 152 2.95 8.94 -9.38
CA GLY A 152 2.72 9.91 -8.31
C GLY A 152 2.11 11.22 -8.82
N ILE A 153 2.63 11.76 -9.92
CA ILE A 153 2.10 12.99 -10.55
C ILE A 153 0.63 12.78 -10.95
N VAL A 154 0.34 11.70 -11.69
CA VAL A 154 -1.02 11.41 -12.16
C VAL A 154 -1.96 11.15 -10.97
N SER A 155 -1.48 10.50 -9.91
CA SER A 155 -2.27 10.29 -8.67
C SER A 155 -2.56 11.59 -7.94
N ALA A 156 -1.62 12.54 -7.91
CA ALA A 156 -1.87 13.86 -7.32
C ALA A 156 -2.95 14.64 -8.11
N LEU A 157 -2.90 14.57 -9.44
CA LEU A 157 -3.92 15.17 -10.32
C LEU A 157 -5.28 14.46 -10.18
N ALA A 158 -5.29 13.15 -9.92
CA ALA A 158 -6.51 12.40 -9.67
C ALA A 158 -7.32 12.93 -8.48
N GLY A 159 -6.67 13.54 -7.49
CA GLY A 159 -7.38 14.19 -6.38
C GLY A 159 -8.29 15.34 -6.82
N ILE A 160 -7.92 16.06 -7.89
CA ILE A 160 -8.77 17.10 -8.49
C ILE A 160 -10.03 16.45 -9.10
N PHE A 161 -9.85 15.34 -9.82
CA PHE A 161 -10.97 14.58 -10.38
C PHE A 161 -11.86 14.00 -9.26
N VAL A 162 -11.28 13.42 -8.22
CA VAL A 162 -12.00 12.90 -7.05
C VAL A 162 -12.82 14.01 -6.38
N LYS A 163 -12.22 15.20 -6.16
CA LYS A 163 -12.93 16.36 -5.61
C LYS A 163 -14.16 16.71 -6.45
N GLY A 164 -13.98 16.83 -7.78
CA GLY A 164 -15.06 17.15 -8.72
C GLY A 164 -16.15 16.07 -8.73
N ALA A 165 -15.78 14.81 -8.83
CA ALA A 165 -16.70 13.68 -8.83
C ALA A 165 -17.57 13.63 -7.56
N LEU A 166 -16.93 13.77 -6.38
CA LEU A 166 -17.64 13.73 -5.10
C LEU A 166 -18.56 14.94 -4.87
N ALA A 167 -18.31 16.06 -5.54
CA ALA A 167 -19.17 17.26 -5.49
C ALA A 167 -20.29 17.25 -6.53
N SER A 168 -20.19 16.43 -7.59
CA SER A 168 -21.06 16.53 -8.78
C SER A 168 -22.42 15.85 -8.61
N ARG A 169 -22.53 14.84 -7.75
CA ARG A 169 -23.72 14.01 -7.57
C ARG A 169 -23.91 13.61 -6.11
N PRO A 170 -25.16 13.26 -5.71
CA PRO A 170 -25.40 12.69 -4.39
C PRO A 170 -24.78 11.29 -4.26
N PHE A 171 -24.63 10.84 -3.02
CA PHE A 171 -24.25 9.46 -2.69
C PHE A 171 -25.38 8.49 -3.08
N PRO A 172 -25.11 7.31 -3.67
CA PRO A 172 -23.79 6.73 -3.97
C PRO A 172 -23.24 7.05 -5.37
N ASP A 173 -23.99 7.77 -6.24
CA ASP A 173 -23.65 7.99 -7.66
C ASP A 173 -22.31 8.70 -7.86
N ASN A 174 -21.94 9.58 -6.94
CA ASN A 174 -20.65 10.25 -6.95
C ASN A 174 -19.47 9.26 -6.80
N PHE A 175 -19.61 8.18 -6.03
CA PHE A 175 -18.61 7.12 -5.93
C PHE A 175 -18.69 6.14 -7.10
N ALA A 176 -19.86 5.92 -7.70
CA ALA A 176 -19.99 5.10 -8.91
C ALA A 176 -19.09 5.60 -10.03
N ILE A 177 -18.98 6.93 -10.21
CA ILE A 177 -18.06 7.56 -11.18
C ILE A 177 -16.61 7.14 -10.92
N LEU A 178 -16.19 7.13 -9.64
CA LEU A 178 -14.81 6.75 -9.26
C LEU A 178 -14.54 5.27 -9.49
N PHE A 179 -15.48 4.39 -9.15
CA PHE A 179 -15.35 2.95 -9.40
C PHE A 179 -15.35 2.61 -10.89
N ILE A 180 -16.20 3.27 -11.72
CA ILE A 180 -16.19 3.10 -13.17
C ILE A 180 -14.85 3.57 -13.75
N ALA A 181 -14.38 4.76 -13.36
CA ALA A 181 -13.10 5.30 -13.82
C ALA A 181 -11.94 4.37 -13.43
N ALA A 182 -11.91 3.87 -12.18
CA ALA A 182 -10.92 2.91 -11.72
C ALA A 182 -10.98 1.59 -12.52
N SER A 183 -12.19 1.09 -12.83
CA SER A 183 -12.38 -0.13 -13.62
C SER A 183 -11.81 -0.01 -15.03
N VAL A 184 -12.06 1.12 -15.70
CA VAL A 184 -11.49 1.42 -17.02
C VAL A 184 -9.96 1.46 -16.95
N VAL A 185 -9.42 2.22 -16.00
CA VAL A 185 -7.97 2.40 -15.82
C VAL A 185 -7.28 1.07 -15.52
N ILE A 186 -7.85 0.24 -14.63
CA ILE A 186 -7.32 -1.09 -14.29
C ILE A 186 -7.35 -2.02 -15.49
N THR A 187 -8.44 -1.99 -16.27
CA THR A 187 -8.56 -2.79 -17.49
C THR A 187 -7.44 -2.45 -18.48
N ILE A 188 -7.25 -1.16 -18.75
CA ILE A 188 -6.16 -0.70 -19.64
C ILE A 188 -4.80 -1.09 -19.07
N ALA A 189 -4.56 -0.92 -17.77
CA ALA A 189 -3.31 -1.27 -17.12
C ALA A 189 -2.97 -2.76 -17.29
N ILE A 190 -3.93 -3.65 -17.05
CA ILE A 190 -3.74 -5.10 -17.18
C ILE A 190 -3.52 -5.49 -18.64
N VAL A 191 -4.31 -4.95 -19.57
CA VAL A 191 -4.16 -5.21 -21.01
C VAL A 191 -2.78 -4.76 -21.51
N CYS A 192 -2.32 -3.55 -21.14
CA CYS A 192 -1.00 -3.04 -21.52
C CYS A 192 0.14 -3.99 -21.12
N PHE A 193 0.09 -4.58 -19.94
CA PHE A 193 1.16 -5.51 -19.52
C PHE A 193 0.95 -6.93 -20.09
N SER A 194 -0.29 -7.34 -20.35
CA SER A 194 -0.61 -8.64 -20.94
C SER A 194 -0.05 -8.82 -22.36
N VAL A 195 0.18 -7.73 -23.10
CA VAL A 195 0.80 -7.79 -24.43
C VAL A 195 2.34 -7.76 -24.40
N VAL A 196 2.94 -7.65 -23.22
CA VAL A 196 4.40 -7.73 -23.06
C VAL A 196 4.88 -9.15 -23.36
N SER A 197 5.98 -9.28 -24.10
CA SER A 197 6.60 -10.58 -24.38
C SER A 197 7.38 -11.05 -23.15
N GLU A 198 7.10 -12.27 -22.68
CA GLU A 198 7.88 -12.94 -21.64
C GLU A 198 9.04 -13.71 -22.28
N PRO A 199 10.33 -13.35 -22.00
CA PRO A 199 11.47 -14.11 -22.50
C PRO A 199 11.54 -15.49 -21.84
N GLU A 200 11.93 -16.49 -22.62
CA GLU A 200 12.23 -17.82 -22.07
C GLU A 200 13.55 -17.82 -21.31
N VAL A 201 13.53 -18.32 -20.10
CA VAL A 201 14.72 -18.50 -19.26
C VAL A 201 14.74 -19.92 -18.73
N LYS A 202 15.92 -20.55 -18.71
CA LYS A 202 16.11 -21.87 -18.11
C LYS A 202 15.71 -21.82 -16.64
N VAL A 203 14.67 -22.57 -16.26
CA VAL A 203 14.20 -22.66 -14.88
C VAL A 203 15.20 -23.51 -14.08
N ARG A 204 15.64 -23.02 -12.92
CA ARG A 204 16.38 -23.86 -11.96
C ARG A 204 15.46 -24.98 -11.47
N GLU A 205 15.81 -26.24 -11.75
CA GLU A 205 14.98 -27.42 -11.48
C GLU A 205 14.76 -27.76 -9.98
N ARG A 206 15.45 -27.11 -9.05
CA ARG A 206 15.28 -27.45 -7.62
C ARG A 206 14.09 -26.74 -7.00
N ARG A 207 12.98 -27.47 -6.86
CA ARG A 207 11.88 -27.12 -5.96
C ARG A 207 12.36 -27.30 -4.52
N MET A 208 12.33 -26.22 -3.73
CA MET A 208 12.37 -26.38 -2.28
C MET A 208 10.96 -26.81 -1.82
N PRO A 209 10.79 -27.93 -1.10
CA PRO A 209 9.50 -28.32 -0.57
C PRO A 209 8.91 -27.20 0.29
N PHE A 210 7.61 -26.90 0.12
CA PHE A 210 6.93 -25.81 0.83
C PHE A 210 7.12 -25.89 2.36
N LYS A 211 7.12 -27.10 2.92
CA LYS A 211 7.38 -27.33 4.35
C LYS A 211 8.78 -26.86 4.78
N GLN A 212 9.82 -27.15 3.99
CA GLN A 212 11.17 -26.68 4.28
C GLN A 212 11.29 -25.18 4.14
N PHE A 213 10.58 -24.60 3.16
CA PHE A 213 10.48 -23.16 3.00
C PHE A 213 9.83 -22.53 4.24
N LEU A 214 8.69 -23.05 4.74
CA LEU A 214 8.00 -22.55 5.94
C LEU A 214 8.89 -22.58 7.19
N LEU A 215 9.72 -23.60 7.37
CA LEU A 215 10.63 -23.72 8.53
C LEU A 215 11.77 -22.70 8.54
N ARG A 216 12.10 -22.09 7.40
CA ARG A 216 13.13 -21.03 7.33
C ARG A 216 12.71 -19.74 8.02
N GLY A 217 11.42 -19.39 8.05
CA GLY A 217 10.95 -18.17 8.70
C GLY A 217 11.27 -18.09 10.19
N PRO A 218 10.89 -19.09 11.01
CA PRO A 218 11.27 -19.17 12.41
C PRO A 218 12.79 -19.18 12.62
N PHE A 219 13.55 -19.86 11.74
CA PHE A 219 15.00 -19.86 11.79
C PHE A 219 15.59 -18.45 11.60
N LEU A 220 15.10 -17.68 10.64
CA LEU A 220 15.52 -16.29 10.40
C LEU A 220 15.24 -15.40 11.62
N LEU A 221 14.06 -15.53 12.20
CA LEU A 221 13.67 -14.77 13.40
C LEU A 221 14.56 -15.10 14.61
N LYS A 222 14.98 -16.35 14.76
CA LYS A 222 15.84 -16.79 15.86
C LYS A 222 17.28 -16.35 15.68
N ASN A 223 17.84 -16.46 14.48
CA ASN A 223 19.28 -16.38 14.23
C ASN A 223 19.75 -15.05 13.64
N VAL A 224 18.86 -14.25 13.01
CA VAL A 224 19.23 -12.98 12.37
C VAL A 224 18.65 -11.82 13.17
N ARG A 225 19.49 -11.18 14.02
CA ARG A 225 19.06 -10.08 14.91
C ARG A 225 18.48 -8.90 14.13
N SER A 226 19.15 -8.44 13.08
CA SER A 226 18.72 -7.32 12.26
C SER A 226 17.35 -7.57 11.60
N TYR A 227 17.09 -8.82 11.16
CA TYR A 227 15.81 -9.23 10.61
C TYR A 227 14.70 -9.19 11.64
N ARG A 228 14.95 -9.69 12.85
CA ARG A 228 14.00 -9.66 13.98
C ARG A 228 13.67 -8.22 14.41
N MET A 229 14.69 -7.37 14.56
CA MET A 229 14.49 -5.96 14.93
C MET A 229 13.70 -5.22 13.85
N LEU A 230 14.01 -5.44 12.57
CA LEU A 230 13.25 -4.86 11.48
C LEU A 230 11.78 -5.31 11.51
N LEU A 231 11.49 -6.58 11.81
CA LEU A 231 10.12 -7.06 11.95
C LEU A 231 9.39 -6.32 13.08
N VAL A 232 10.03 -6.12 14.24
CA VAL A 232 9.44 -5.36 15.36
C VAL A 232 9.11 -3.93 14.94
N VAL A 233 10.05 -3.21 14.33
CA VAL A 233 9.81 -1.84 13.82
C VAL A 233 8.65 -1.82 12.85
N ARG A 234 8.55 -2.81 11.94
CA ARG A 234 7.48 -2.91 10.97
C ARG A 234 6.12 -3.23 11.60
N ILE A 235 6.08 -4.07 12.63
CA ILE A 235 4.84 -4.32 13.39
C ILE A 235 4.38 -3.05 14.08
N LEU A 236 5.27 -2.32 14.74
CA LEU A 236 4.95 -1.05 15.41
C LEU A 236 4.46 0.01 14.43
N LEU A 237 5.11 0.14 13.26
CA LEU A 237 4.61 1.01 12.19
C LEU A 237 3.30 0.49 11.57
N GLY A 238 3.02 -0.80 11.64
CA GLY A 238 1.72 -1.37 11.30
C GLY A 238 0.63 -1.03 12.32
N VAL A 239 0.96 -1.03 13.61
CA VAL A 239 0.06 -0.52 14.68
C VAL A 239 -0.20 0.97 14.49
N TRP A 240 0.81 1.79 14.20
CA TRP A 240 0.60 3.18 13.79
C TRP A 240 -0.33 3.28 12.58
N GLY A 241 -0.14 2.40 11.60
CA GLY A 241 -0.92 2.35 10.35
C GLY A 241 -2.40 2.02 10.54
N MET A 242 -2.81 1.47 11.71
CA MET A 242 -4.23 1.21 11.98
C MET A 242 -5.08 2.48 12.00
N ALA A 243 -4.46 3.65 12.21
CA ALA A 243 -5.14 4.94 12.19
C ALA A 243 -5.38 5.48 10.76
N LEU A 244 -4.70 4.96 9.73
CA LEU A 244 -4.72 5.51 8.36
C LEU A 244 -6.11 5.79 7.79
N PRO A 245 -7.09 4.86 7.82
CA PRO A 245 -8.41 5.10 7.26
C PRO A 245 -9.26 6.09 8.10
N PHE A 246 -8.86 6.35 9.33
CA PHE A 246 -9.65 7.16 10.26
C PHE A 246 -9.31 8.65 10.23
N TYR A 247 -8.21 9.08 9.63
CA TYR A 247 -7.91 10.51 9.47
C TYR A 247 -8.97 11.21 8.61
N ILE A 248 -9.37 10.61 7.49
CA ILE A 248 -10.41 11.19 6.63
C ILE A 248 -11.79 11.14 7.30
N ILE A 249 -12.09 10.09 8.04
CA ILE A 249 -13.36 9.96 8.75
C ILE A 249 -13.44 10.99 9.90
N TYR A 250 -12.34 11.15 10.65
CA TYR A 250 -12.22 12.19 11.68
C TYR A 250 -12.42 13.60 11.09
N ALA A 251 -11.78 13.90 9.96
CA ALA A 251 -11.93 15.16 9.26
C ALA A 251 -13.39 15.46 8.89
N ARG A 252 -14.15 14.47 8.48
CA ARG A 252 -15.55 14.59 8.10
C ARG A 252 -16.49 14.63 9.29
N GLU A 253 -16.30 13.78 10.29
CA GLU A 253 -17.22 13.66 11.44
C GLU A 253 -16.95 14.69 12.55
N ARG A 254 -15.68 14.97 12.84
CA ARG A 254 -15.30 15.86 13.97
C ARG A 254 -14.98 17.28 13.54
N LEU A 255 -14.44 17.47 12.33
CA LEU A 255 -14.11 18.78 11.79
C LEU A 255 -15.16 19.29 10.79
N ALA A 256 -16.20 18.48 10.49
CA ALA A 256 -17.29 18.81 9.59
C ALA A 256 -16.82 19.22 8.16
N LEU A 257 -15.69 18.68 7.69
CA LEU A 257 -15.15 19.02 6.39
C LEU A 257 -15.96 18.34 5.27
N GLY A 258 -16.30 19.09 4.24
CA GLY A 258 -17.17 18.66 3.15
C GLY A 258 -16.55 17.53 2.28
N PRO A 259 -17.35 16.85 1.43
CA PRO A 259 -16.92 15.73 0.60
C PRO A 259 -15.72 16.05 -0.33
N GLY A 260 -15.62 17.28 -0.82
CA GLY A 260 -14.52 17.74 -1.66
C GLY A 260 -13.15 17.70 -0.97
N SER A 261 -13.09 17.69 0.37
CA SER A 261 -11.84 17.58 1.12
C SER A 261 -11.11 16.27 0.87
N VAL A 262 -11.83 15.19 0.54
CA VAL A 262 -11.25 13.87 0.22
C VAL A 262 -10.24 13.97 -0.92
N GLY A 263 -10.63 14.64 -2.02
CA GLY A 263 -9.75 14.84 -3.17
C GLY A 263 -8.57 15.76 -2.87
N VAL A 264 -8.78 16.82 -2.09
CA VAL A 264 -7.70 17.74 -1.66
C VAL A 264 -6.67 16.99 -0.81
N PHE A 265 -7.12 16.23 0.18
CA PHE A 265 -6.24 15.44 1.05
C PHE A 265 -5.50 14.35 0.29
N LEU A 266 -6.15 13.69 -0.68
CA LEU A 266 -5.50 12.74 -1.58
C LEU A 266 -4.36 13.42 -2.36
N SER A 267 -4.62 14.57 -3.00
CA SER A 267 -3.58 15.31 -3.74
C SER A 267 -2.40 15.67 -2.86
N ILE A 268 -2.65 16.21 -1.66
CA ILE A 268 -1.62 16.63 -0.72
C ILE A 268 -0.82 15.43 -0.20
N GLN A 269 -1.47 14.30 0.08
CA GLN A 269 -0.80 13.06 0.44
C GLN A 269 0.15 12.58 -0.67
N MET A 270 -0.28 12.63 -1.93
CA MET A 270 0.56 12.25 -3.07
C MET A 270 1.75 13.23 -3.26
N VAL A 271 1.52 14.53 -3.08
CA VAL A 271 2.62 15.53 -3.08
C VAL A 271 3.63 15.23 -1.98
N GLY A 272 3.18 14.96 -0.74
CA GLY A 272 4.04 14.54 0.36
C GLY A 272 4.86 13.29 0.02
N MET A 273 4.23 12.30 -0.62
CA MET A 273 4.89 11.07 -1.05
C MET A 273 5.97 11.33 -2.12
N ILE A 274 5.70 12.19 -3.12
CA ILE A 274 6.64 12.52 -4.20
C ILE A 274 7.85 13.26 -3.65
N LEU A 275 7.62 14.32 -2.88
CA LEU A 275 8.69 15.14 -2.33
C LEU A 275 9.58 14.35 -1.36
N SER A 276 8.96 13.53 -0.52
CA SER A 276 9.70 12.72 0.43
C SER A 276 10.54 11.62 -0.21
N ASN A 277 10.13 11.07 -1.36
CA ASN A 277 10.92 10.08 -2.07
C ASN A 277 12.32 10.61 -2.47
N ILE A 278 12.41 11.89 -2.84
CA ILE A 278 13.69 12.54 -3.16
C ILE A 278 14.58 12.59 -1.91
N LEU A 279 14.01 13.04 -0.79
CA LEU A 279 14.72 13.13 0.49
C LEU A 279 15.15 11.76 1.00
N TRP A 280 14.23 10.79 1.05
CA TRP A 280 14.51 9.45 1.53
C TRP A 280 15.54 8.73 0.66
N GLY A 281 15.47 8.91 -0.67
CA GLY A 281 16.46 8.35 -1.60
C GLY A 281 17.85 8.94 -1.37
N ALA A 282 17.97 10.27 -1.24
CA ALA A 282 19.24 10.94 -0.95
C ALA A 282 19.82 10.49 0.40
N LEU A 283 18.97 10.39 1.43
CA LEU A 283 19.38 9.98 2.77
C LEU A 283 19.81 8.51 2.80
N SER A 284 19.04 7.61 2.16
CA SER A 284 19.40 6.19 2.00
C SER A 284 20.78 6.01 1.37
N ASN A 285 21.08 6.81 0.33
CA ASN A 285 22.37 6.72 -0.38
C ASN A 285 23.55 7.25 0.45
N ARG A 286 23.34 8.34 1.24
CA ARG A 286 24.43 9.02 1.95
C ARG A 286 24.65 8.47 3.36
N ALA A 287 23.59 8.16 4.08
CA ALA A 287 23.65 7.85 5.52
C ALA A 287 23.20 6.41 5.85
N GLY A 288 22.70 5.67 4.85
CA GLY A 288 22.23 4.29 5.03
C GLY A 288 20.73 4.19 5.35
N ASN A 289 20.24 2.95 5.36
CA ASN A 289 18.81 2.68 5.46
C ASN A 289 18.30 2.64 6.91
N LYS A 290 19.18 2.42 7.89
CA LYS A 290 18.86 2.53 9.32
C LYS A 290 18.33 3.93 9.63
N ILE A 291 19.05 4.97 9.26
CA ILE A 291 18.70 6.38 9.54
C ILE A 291 17.37 6.76 8.88
N VAL A 292 17.07 6.22 7.68
CA VAL A 292 15.77 6.40 7.03
C VAL A 292 14.65 5.85 7.92
N LEU A 293 14.80 4.63 8.47
CA LEU A 293 13.79 4.01 9.33
C LEU A 293 13.62 4.77 10.67
N GLU A 294 14.70 5.29 11.26
CA GLU A 294 14.66 6.13 12.47
C GLU A 294 13.85 7.40 12.23
N LEU A 295 14.20 8.16 11.18
CA LEU A 295 13.54 9.42 10.87
C LEU A 295 12.09 9.24 10.40
N VAL A 296 11.80 8.19 9.63
CA VAL A 296 10.43 7.87 9.23
C VAL A 296 9.57 7.53 10.44
N SER A 297 10.12 6.80 11.42
CA SER A 297 9.41 6.49 12.66
C SER A 297 9.13 7.77 13.48
N ALA A 298 10.06 8.74 13.47
CA ALA A 298 9.85 10.04 14.10
C ALA A 298 8.77 10.86 13.39
N VAL A 299 8.82 10.94 12.04
CA VAL A 299 7.82 11.65 11.25
C VAL A 299 6.42 11.01 11.39
N ALA A 300 6.35 9.68 11.57
CA ALA A 300 5.09 8.97 11.77
C ALA A 300 4.28 9.50 12.96
N VAL A 301 4.95 10.02 13.99
CA VAL A 301 4.30 10.60 15.17
C VAL A 301 3.57 11.92 14.84
N LEU A 302 4.00 12.66 13.82
CA LEU A 302 3.47 14.00 13.54
C LEU A 302 1.99 13.99 13.12
N SER A 303 1.58 13.03 12.26
CA SER A 303 0.19 12.97 11.78
C SER A 303 -0.83 12.76 12.92
N PRO A 304 -0.69 11.75 13.80
CA PRO A 304 -1.62 11.58 14.90
C PRO A 304 -1.48 12.69 15.94
N LEU A 305 -0.29 13.24 16.16
CA LEU A 305 -0.06 14.37 17.09
C LEU A 305 -0.84 15.62 16.64
N VAL A 306 -0.69 16.04 15.38
CA VAL A 306 -1.44 17.18 14.83
C VAL A 306 -2.94 16.92 14.93
N THR A 307 -3.40 15.69 14.68
CA THR A 307 -4.81 15.34 14.77
C THR A 307 -5.34 15.48 16.21
N VAL A 308 -4.60 15.00 17.20
CA VAL A 308 -4.99 15.18 18.62
C VAL A 308 -5.00 16.66 19.02
N LEU A 309 -4.03 17.45 18.52
CA LEU A 309 -3.96 18.88 18.81
C LEU A 309 -5.16 19.68 18.26
N THR A 310 -5.90 19.17 17.27
CA THR A 310 -7.14 19.84 16.80
C THR A 310 -8.20 19.94 17.90
N ASN A 311 -8.16 19.09 18.93
CA ASN A 311 -9.09 19.16 20.06
C ASN A 311 -8.86 20.38 20.94
N VAL A 312 -7.61 20.78 21.11
CA VAL A 312 -7.21 21.89 22.01
C VAL A 312 -6.93 23.19 21.24
N CYS A 313 -6.64 23.10 19.93
CA CYS A 313 -6.31 24.25 19.09
C CYS A 313 -7.31 24.39 17.93
N PRO A 314 -8.35 25.25 18.05
CA PRO A 314 -9.36 25.43 17.00
C PRO A 314 -8.78 25.88 15.65
N ALA A 315 -7.65 26.61 15.65
CA ALA A 315 -6.98 27.05 14.42
C ALA A 315 -6.54 25.88 13.51
N LEU A 316 -6.32 24.68 14.08
CA LEU A 316 -5.93 23.48 13.33
C LEU A 316 -7.12 22.73 12.69
N ARG A 317 -8.37 23.13 12.97
CA ARG A 317 -9.59 22.46 12.47
C ARG A 317 -9.90 22.78 11.03
N GLY A 318 -9.31 23.82 10.46
CA GLY A 318 -9.51 24.21 9.07
C GLY A 318 -8.94 23.20 8.08
N GLN A 319 -9.58 23.09 6.90
CA GLN A 319 -9.16 22.15 5.85
C GLN A 319 -7.69 22.32 5.46
N VAL A 320 -7.19 23.55 5.34
CA VAL A 320 -5.81 23.86 4.95
C VAL A 320 -4.84 23.38 6.04
N CYS A 321 -5.13 23.66 7.31
CA CYS A 321 -4.28 23.23 8.41
C CYS A 321 -4.29 21.72 8.59
N PHE A 322 -5.47 21.07 8.46
CA PHE A 322 -5.58 19.63 8.57
C PHE A 322 -4.95 18.88 7.38
N ALA A 323 -4.78 19.53 6.23
CA ALA A 323 -4.07 18.98 5.08
C ALA A 323 -2.61 18.62 5.39
N VAL A 324 -1.98 19.29 6.38
CA VAL A 324 -0.64 18.97 6.87
C VAL A 324 -0.56 17.52 7.39
N VAL A 325 -1.64 17.00 7.99
CA VAL A 325 -1.73 15.59 8.42
C VAL A 325 -1.52 14.68 7.24
N PHE A 326 -2.23 14.92 6.13
CA PHE A 326 -2.13 14.09 4.91
C PHE A 326 -0.78 14.25 4.20
N PHE A 327 -0.17 15.42 4.26
CA PHE A 327 1.21 15.61 3.79
C PHE A 327 2.17 14.68 4.54
N PHE A 328 2.14 14.68 5.87
CA PHE A 328 2.99 13.80 6.68
C PHE A 328 2.61 12.32 6.54
N LEU A 329 1.35 11.97 6.30
CA LEU A 329 0.97 10.59 5.96
C LEU A 329 1.66 10.14 4.67
N GLY A 330 1.62 10.94 3.61
CA GLY A 330 2.31 10.63 2.35
C GLY A 330 3.82 10.52 2.56
N PHE A 331 4.38 11.45 3.31
CA PHE A 331 5.81 11.50 3.65
C PHE A 331 6.25 10.23 4.39
N THR A 332 5.49 9.80 5.40
CA THR A 332 5.74 8.60 6.20
C THR A 332 5.59 7.31 5.37
N LEU A 333 4.49 7.17 4.62
CA LEU A 333 4.22 5.96 3.83
C LEU A 333 5.30 5.70 2.77
N SER A 334 5.80 6.76 2.13
CA SER A 334 6.91 6.69 1.19
C SER A 334 8.19 6.22 1.87
N GLY A 335 8.54 6.82 3.01
CA GLY A 335 9.74 6.48 3.75
C GLY A 335 9.71 5.07 4.34
N ILE A 336 8.57 4.62 4.86
CA ILE A 336 8.37 3.23 5.28
C ILE A 336 8.66 2.28 4.11
N ARG A 337 8.09 2.55 2.93
CA ARG A 337 8.27 1.70 1.75
C ARG A 337 9.71 1.61 1.31
N LEU A 338 10.40 2.76 1.19
CA LEU A 338 11.79 2.84 0.73
C LEU A 338 12.75 2.28 1.77
N GLY A 339 12.68 2.77 3.01
CA GLY A 339 13.60 2.37 4.09
C GLY A 339 13.51 0.89 4.40
N TYR A 340 12.29 0.35 4.49
CA TYR A 340 12.08 -1.08 4.70
C TYR A 340 12.65 -1.93 3.56
N THR A 341 12.30 -1.60 2.32
CA THR A 341 12.71 -2.42 1.17
C THR A 341 14.24 -2.43 1.04
N ASN A 342 14.87 -1.27 1.16
CA ASN A 342 16.31 -1.15 1.01
C ASN A 342 17.04 -1.81 2.20
N TYR A 343 16.61 -1.57 3.45
CA TYR A 343 17.22 -2.20 4.61
C TYR A 343 17.12 -3.74 4.53
N MET A 344 15.97 -4.25 4.08
CA MET A 344 15.76 -5.69 3.86
C MET A 344 16.73 -6.25 2.82
N LEU A 345 16.98 -5.53 1.72
CA LEU A 345 17.92 -5.93 0.69
C LEU A 345 19.37 -5.91 1.19
N ASP A 346 19.71 -4.96 2.09
CA ASP A 346 21.05 -4.87 2.67
C ASP A 346 21.30 -6.01 3.69
N VAL A 347 20.29 -6.46 4.44
CA VAL A 347 20.41 -7.55 5.44
C VAL A 347 20.33 -8.93 4.79
N SER A 348 19.67 -9.07 3.64
CA SER A 348 19.43 -10.39 3.03
C SER A 348 20.51 -10.79 2.05
N PRO A 349 21.11 -12.02 2.18
CA PRO A 349 22.00 -12.56 1.17
C PRO A 349 21.34 -12.60 -0.21
N GLU A 350 22.08 -12.31 -1.29
CA GLU A 350 21.54 -12.20 -2.64
C GLU A 350 20.71 -13.42 -3.09
N THR A 351 21.20 -14.60 -2.75
CA THR A 351 20.54 -15.87 -3.09
C THR A 351 19.27 -16.15 -2.31
N GLU A 352 19.09 -15.51 -1.13
CA GLU A 352 17.97 -15.73 -0.20
C GLU A 352 16.99 -14.55 -0.12
N ARG A 353 17.25 -13.44 -0.81
CA ARG A 353 16.37 -12.24 -0.83
C ARG A 353 14.88 -12.56 -1.02
N PRO A 354 14.48 -13.45 -1.95
CA PRO A 354 13.05 -13.79 -2.10
C PRO A 354 12.45 -14.45 -0.86
N THR A 355 13.26 -15.26 -0.15
CA THR A 355 12.85 -15.93 1.09
C THR A 355 12.64 -14.92 2.21
N TYR A 356 13.61 -14.04 2.43
CA TYR A 356 13.54 -12.98 3.45
C TYR A 356 12.33 -12.07 3.25
N LEU A 357 12.12 -11.58 2.01
CA LEU A 357 10.98 -10.73 1.66
C LEU A 357 9.65 -11.48 1.78
N GLY A 358 9.58 -12.71 1.30
CA GLY A 358 8.37 -13.51 1.35
C GLY A 358 7.88 -13.77 2.79
N PHE A 359 8.78 -14.16 3.68
CA PHE A 359 8.43 -14.35 5.09
C PHE A 359 8.04 -13.05 5.77
N MET A 360 8.81 -11.96 5.57
CA MET A 360 8.48 -10.69 6.18
C MET A 360 7.08 -10.21 5.76
N ASN A 361 6.77 -10.27 4.47
CA ASN A 361 5.45 -9.87 3.95
C ASN A 361 4.33 -10.75 4.51
N THR A 362 4.57 -12.06 4.66
CA THR A 362 3.59 -12.98 5.25
C THR A 362 3.35 -12.68 6.73
N PHE A 363 4.41 -12.42 7.52
CA PHE A 363 4.26 -12.05 8.93
C PHE A 363 3.57 -10.69 9.10
N LEU A 364 3.75 -9.76 8.16
CA LEU A 364 3.13 -8.44 8.21
C LEU A 364 1.68 -8.42 7.70
N SER A 365 1.25 -9.41 6.91
CA SER A 365 -0.09 -9.38 6.34
C SER A 365 -1.24 -9.32 7.38
N PRO A 366 -1.20 -10.05 8.52
CA PRO A 366 -2.19 -9.86 9.58
C PRO A 366 -2.12 -8.49 10.25
N VAL A 367 -0.90 -7.93 10.38
CA VAL A 367 -0.68 -6.60 10.98
C VAL A 367 -1.37 -5.50 10.18
N LEU A 368 -1.45 -5.66 8.85
CA LEU A 368 -2.16 -4.72 7.98
C LEU A 368 -3.68 -4.70 8.23
N LEU A 369 -4.25 -5.74 8.83
CA LEU A 369 -5.67 -5.78 9.18
C LEU A 369 -5.97 -5.11 10.53
N LEU A 370 -4.96 -4.63 11.26
CA LEU A 370 -5.15 -3.96 12.57
C LEU A 370 -6.02 -2.70 12.48
N SER A 371 -6.27 -2.15 11.29
CA SER A 371 -7.24 -1.04 11.16
C SER A 371 -8.67 -1.45 11.53
N ALA A 372 -9.04 -2.74 11.40
CA ALA A 372 -10.30 -3.24 11.95
C ALA A 372 -10.31 -3.16 13.49
N VAL A 373 -9.18 -3.49 14.13
CA VAL A 373 -8.99 -3.33 15.59
C VAL A 373 -9.02 -1.86 15.97
N GLY A 374 -8.41 -0.98 15.14
CA GLY A 374 -8.51 0.48 15.30
C GLY A 374 -9.96 0.98 15.27
N GLY A 375 -10.77 0.44 14.36
CA GLY A 375 -12.21 0.70 14.31
C GLY A 375 -12.94 0.25 15.58
N LEU A 376 -12.65 -0.95 16.07
CA LEU A 376 -13.19 -1.46 17.32
C LEU A 376 -12.78 -0.60 18.52
N LEU A 377 -11.53 -0.11 18.53
CA LEU A 377 -11.06 0.80 19.56
C LEU A 377 -11.86 2.11 19.56
N ILE A 378 -12.16 2.68 18.40
CA ILE A 378 -13.01 3.88 18.30
C ILE A 378 -14.43 3.58 18.81
N GLU A 379 -15.04 2.46 18.42
CA GLU A 379 -16.40 2.08 18.84
C GLU A 379 -16.51 1.88 20.36
N ARG A 380 -15.42 1.41 21.00
CA ARG A 380 -15.39 1.13 22.43
C ARG A 380 -14.91 2.32 23.28
N THR A 381 -14.17 3.24 22.71
CA THR A 381 -13.54 4.35 23.42
C THR A 381 -13.71 5.68 22.66
N SER A 382 -12.70 6.08 21.87
CA SER A 382 -12.73 7.34 21.12
C SER A 382 -11.69 7.40 19.99
N TYR A 383 -11.78 8.44 19.14
CA TYR A 383 -10.74 8.73 18.14
C TYR A 383 -9.40 9.09 18.79
N GLU A 384 -9.45 9.79 19.93
CA GLU A 384 -8.26 10.20 20.70
C GLU A 384 -7.46 8.97 21.15
N ALA A 385 -8.13 7.94 21.67
CA ALA A 385 -7.50 6.69 22.07
C ALA A 385 -6.77 6.01 20.90
N LEU A 386 -7.37 6.01 19.70
CA LEU A 386 -6.73 5.50 18.50
C LEU A 386 -5.47 6.29 18.14
N PHE A 387 -5.57 7.62 18.10
CA PHE A 387 -4.42 8.46 17.72
C PHE A 387 -3.31 8.46 18.78
N LEU A 388 -3.65 8.40 20.06
CA LEU A 388 -2.66 8.21 21.14
C LEU A 388 -1.96 6.85 21.04
N THR A 389 -2.68 5.80 20.69
CA THR A 389 -2.09 4.48 20.43
C THR A 389 -1.13 4.53 19.23
N ALA A 390 -1.50 5.27 18.18
CA ALA A 390 -0.61 5.48 17.03
C ALA A 390 0.64 6.30 17.39
N ILE A 391 0.52 7.32 18.24
CA ILE A 391 1.67 8.08 18.77
C ILE A 391 2.58 7.14 19.55
N ALA A 392 2.04 6.38 20.49
CA ALA A 392 2.82 5.44 21.30
C ALA A 392 3.56 4.42 20.42
N ALA A 393 2.86 3.84 19.43
CA ALA A 393 3.46 2.91 18.48
C ALA A 393 4.61 3.55 17.67
N GLY A 394 4.44 4.80 17.24
CA GLY A 394 5.49 5.58 16.56
C GLY A 394 6.71 5.80 17.46
N ILE A 395 6.51 6.19 18.74
CA ILE A 395 7.59 6.38 19.72
C ILE A 395 8.32 5.06 19.96
N PHE A 396 7.61 3.95 20.17
CA PHE A 396 8.26 2.65 20.31
C PHE A 396 9.00 2.24 19.03
N ALA A 397 8.44 2.55 17.83
CA ALA A 397 9.13 2.30 16.57
C ALA A 397 10.47 3.06 16.49
N ILE A 398 10.56 4.31 16.97
CA ILE A 398 11.82 5.07 17.09
C ILE A 398 12.81 4.30 17.97
N LEU A 399 12.39 3.92 19.19
CA LEU A 399 13.26 3.26 20.17
C LEU A 399 13.83 1.93 19.64
N PHE A 400 13.04 1.17 18.89
CA PHE A 400 13.51 -0.07 18.25
C PHE A 400 14.31 0.21 16.97
N ALA A 401 14.00 1.25 16.20
CA ALA A 401 14.77 1.63 15.03
C ALA A 401 16.20 2.06 15.41
N LEU A 402 16.38 2.74 16.53
CA LEU A 402 17.70 3.10 17.08
C LEU A 402 18.56 1.87 17.37
N GLN A 403 17.97 0.73 17.69
CA GLN A 403 18.67 -0.53 17.96
C GLN A 403 19.03 -1.32 16.69
N LEU A 404 18.57 -0.90 15.51
CA LEU A 404 18.98 -1.50 14.25
C LEU A 404 20.48 -1.27 14.03
N GLU A 405 21.13 -2.21 13.38
CA GLU A 405 22.51 -2.09 12.91
C GLU A 405 22.50 -1.57 11.47
N GLU A 406 23.48 -0.71 11.09
CA GLU A 406 23.63 -0.31 9.69
C GLU A 406 24.45 -1.36 8.94
N PRO A 407 23.81 -2.17 8.05
CA PRO A 407 24.49 -3.32 7.43
C PRO A 407 25.70 -2.93 6.59
N ARG A 408 25.67 -1.74 5.96
CA ARG A 408 26.74 -1.26 5.08
C ARG A 408 28.03 -0.91 5.81
N ARG A 409 27.99 -0.66 7.13
CA ARG A 409 29.19 -0.39 7.91
C ARG A 409 30.01 -1.64 8.20
N SER A 410 29.39 -2.82 8.21
CA SER A 410 30.06 -4.09 8.42
C SER A 410 30.80 -4.59 7.17
N GLU A 411 30.38 -4.21 5.96
CA GLU A 411 31.06 -4.58 4.72
C GLU A 411 32.33 -3.73 4.45
N GLY A 412 32.43 -2.54 5.03
CA GLY A 412 33.61 -1.66 4.89
C GLY A 412 34.76 -1.97 5.88
N GLN A 413 34.56 -2.93 6.80
CA GLN A 413 35.56 -3.36 7.80
C GLN A 413 36.09 -4.78 7.56
N ALA A 414 35.63 -5.49 6.54
CA ALA A 414 36.12 -6.77 6.05
C ALA A 414 36.86 -6.59 4.73
#